data_890076d05f23f50510ad76ffd125301d
#
_entry.id   890076d05f23f50510ad76ffd125301d
#
_cell.length_a   1.000
_cell.length_b   1.000
_cell.length_c   1.000
_cell.angle_alpha   90.00
_cell.angle_beta   90.00
_cell.angle_gamma   90.00
#
_symmetry.space_group_name_H-M   'P 1'
#
loop_
_entity.id
_entity.type
_entity.pdbx_description
1 polymer ?
#
loop_
_entity_poly.entity_id
_entity_poly.type
_entity_poly.pdbx_seq_one_letter_code
_entity_poly.pdbx_strand_id
1 'polypeptide(L)'
;GTFANINPNVEKHVAKKLNLKVEPISTQIIPRDRHAFYFSILGIIAGSIERVAIEIRHLQRTEVYELQEYFSKNQKGSSAMPHKKNPILSENLTGLSRIVRSSVTPALENIALWHERDISHSSVERSIGPDANITLDFALVRLTNILDNMIVYPKKMLKNLNITKGLIFSQELMLELTKTGLSREKSYKMVQGYAKKCFAENLDLFDVIQSDKYIMSKISIKKLRSIFSYSKHFKHVNLIFRRVFK
;
A
#
# COMPACT_ATOMS: atom_id res chain seq x y z
N GLY A 1 36.22 -22.58 1.66
CA GLY A 1 37.48 -22.97 1.03
C GLY A 1 37.57 -24.48 0.74
N THR A 2 38.80 -24.97 0.64
CA THR A 2 39.08 -26.38 0.23
C THR A 2 39.04 -27.38 1.40
N PHE A 3 38.79 -26.96 2.62
CA PHE A 3 38.85 -27.77 3.84
C PHE A 3 40.24 -28.41 4.11
N ALA A 4 41.32 -27.78 3.62
CA ALA A 4 42.66 -28.33 3.77
C ALA A 4 43.06 -28.57 5.25
N ASN A 5 42.61 -27.73 6.15
CA ASN A 5 43.05 -27.75 7.57
C ASN A 5 41.89 -28.01 8.57
N ILE A 6 40.68 -28.30 8.09
CA ILE A 6 39.52 -28.54 8.94
C ILE A 6 38.60 -29.58 8.31
N ASN A 7 38.03 -30.46 9.12
CA ASN A 7 37.13 -31.50 8.62
C ASN A 7 35.74 -30.89 8.35
N PRO A 8 35.11 -31.17 7.19
CA PRO A 8 33.74 -30.68 6.87
C PRO A 8 32.67 -31.04 7.92
N ASN A 9 32.88 -32.09 8.72
CA ASN A 9 31.97 -32.48 9.78
C ASN A 9 31.89 -31.40 10.91
N VAL A 10 32.96 -30.63 11.09
CA VAL A 10 32.96 -29.51 12.06
C VAL A 10 31.97 -28.45 11.64
N GLU A 11 31.99 -28.04 10.37
CA GLU A 11 31.06 -27.08 9.79
C GLU A 11 29.61 -27.57 9.92
N LYS A 12 29.35 -28.84 9.56
CA LYS A 12 28.01 -29.45 9.73
C LYS A 12 27.54 -29.45 11.18
N HIS A 13 28.44 -29.75 12.11
CA HIS A 13 28.14 -29.74 13.54
C HIS A 13 27.76 -28.32 14.03
N VAL A 14 28.54 -27.31 13.65
CA VAL A 14 28.29 -25.91 14.03
C VAL A 14 26.96 -25.44 13.41
N ALA A 15 26.74 -25.67 12.13
CA ALA A 15 25.51 -25.28 11.46
C ALA A 15 24.27 -25.94 12.11
N LYS A 16 24.35 -27.22 12.46
CA LYS A 16 23.29 -27.92 13.20
C LYS A 16 23.03 -27.30 14.58
N LYS A 17 24.07 -26.92 15.32
CA LYS A 17 23.95 -26.28 16.64
C LYS A 17 23.28 -24.89 16.57
N LEU A 18 23.56 -24.16 15.49
CA LEU A 18 22.98 -22.83 15.26
C LEU A 18 21.64 -22.88 14.52
N ASN A 19 21.14 -24.08 14.18
CA ASN A 19 19.94 -24.27 13.34
C ASN A 19 20.03 -23.51 11.98
N LEU A 20 21.21 -23.53 11.37
CA LEU A 20 21.49 -22.92 10.09
C LEU A 20 21.82 -23.97 9.04
N LYS A 21 21.74 -23.58 7.77
CA LYS A 21 22.23 -24.38 6.62
C LYS A 21 23.67 -24.03 6.32
N VAL A 22 24.43 -25.00 5.85
CA VAL A 22 25.79 -24.79 5.36
C VAL A 22 25.71 -24.12 3.97
N GLU A 23 26.56 -23.12 3.73
CA GLU A 23 26.74 -22.57 2.39
C GLU A 23 27.50 -23.61 1.52
N PRO A 24 26.92 -24.06 0.38
CA PRO A 24 27.55 -25.12 -0.40
C PRO A 24 28.94 -24.80 -0.92
N ILE A 25 29.18 -23.56 -1.31
CA ILE A 25 30.44 -23.08 -1.87
C ILE A 25 30.80 -21.73 -1.24
N SER A 26 31.92 -21.65 -0.59
CA SER A 26 32.48 -20.41 -0.08
C SER A 26 33.99 -20.37 -0.26
N THR A 27 34.53 -19.18 -0.33
CA THR A 27 35.99 -18.92 -0.26
C THR A 27 36.39 -18.66 1.19
N GLN A 28 37.11 -17.61 1.47
CA GLN A 28 37.34 -17.15 2.84
C GLN A 28 36.07 -16.55 3.48
N ILE A 29 35.13 -16.13 2.65
CA ILE A 29 33.87 -15.51 3.07
C ILE A 29 32.69 -16.14 2.33
N ILE A 30 31.50 -15.97 2.90
CA ILE A 30 30.25 -16.32 2.24
C ILE A 30 30.00 -15.34 1.08
N PRO A 31 29.50 -15.81 -0.08
CA PRO A 31 29.13 -14.95 -1.21
C PRO A 31 28.16 -13.83 -0.79
N ARG A 32 28.42 -12.63 -1.27
CA ARG A 32 27.67 -11.42 -0.87
C ARG A 32 26.32 -11.29 -1.55
N ASP A 33 25.99 -12.11 -2.54
CA ASP A 33 24.64 -12.24 -3.11
C ASP A 33 23.60 -12.57 -2.03
N ARG A 34 23.96 -13.37 -1.03
CA ARG A 34 23.11 -13.68 0.14
C ARG A 34 22.75 -12.43 0.93
N HIS A 35 23.75 -11.59 1.18
CA HIS A 35 23.56 -10.31 1.88
C HIS A 35 22.78 -9.31 1.03
N ALA A 36 23.09 -9.21 -0.26
CA ALA A 36 22.38 -8.36 -1.20
C ALA A 36 20.90 -8.75 -1.30
N PHE A 37 20.58 -10.03 -1.33
CA PHE A 37 19.21 -10.52 -1.27
C PHE A 37 18.49 -10.08 0.01
N TYR A 38 19.16 -10.24 1.17
CA TYR A 38 18.61 -9.78 2.45
C TYR A 38 18.29 -8.29 2.44
N PHE A 39 19.23 -7.42 2.06
CA PHE A 39 18.99 -5.98 2.00
C PHE A 39 17.93 -5.60 0.97
N SER A 40 17.84 -6.33 -0.14
CA SER A 40 16.76 -6.15 -1.13
C SER A 40 15.38 -6.39 -0.51
N ILE A 41 15.24 -7.42 0.32
CA ILE A 41 13.99 -7.68 1.04
C ILE A 41 13.67 -6.54 2.03
N LEU A 42 14.66 -6.05 2.79
CA LEU A 42 14.46 -4.88 3.66
C LEU A 42 13.98 -3.66 2.85
N GLY A 43 14.56 -3.44 1.68
CA GLY A 43 14.16 -2.36 0.77
C GLY A 43 12.72 -2.49 0.27
N ILE A 44 12.27 -3.72 -0.05
CA ILE A 44 10.89 -4.01 -0.45
C ILE A 44 9.92 -3.75 0.71
N ILE A 45 10.26 -4.20 1.92
CA ILE A 45 9.44 -3.93 3.13
C ILE A 45 9.33 -2.42 3.36
N ALA A 46 10.45 -1.69 3.28
CA ALA A 46 10.45 -0.24 3.42
C ALA A 46 9.58 0.47 2.37
N GLY A 47 9.59 -0.01 1.12
CA GLY A 47 8.71 0.48 0.08
C GLY A 47 7.23 0.27 0.39
N SER A 48 6.89 -0.86 1.02
CA SER A 48 5.52 -1.15 1.47
C SER A 48 5.09 -0.25 2.63
N ILE A 49 5.99 0.00 3.59
CA ILE A 49 5.75 0.96 4.68
C ILE A 49 5.48 2.36 4.12
N GLU A 50 6.31 2.83 3.19
CA GLU A 50 6.14 4.15 2.56
C GLU A 50 4.80 4.26 1.83
N ARG A 51 4.40 3.22 1.11
CA ARG A 51 3.10 3.19 0.43
C ARG A 51 1.93 3.41 1.40
N VAL A 52 1.93 2.72 2.55
CA VAL A 52 0.90 2.90 3.58
C VAL A 52 0.97 4.30 4.18
N ALA A 53 2.18 4.78 4.50
CA ALA A 53 2.38 6.11 5.07
C ALA A 53 1.89 7.23 4.12
N ILE A 54 2.16 7.12 2.83
CA ILE A 54 1.67 8.06 1.82
C ILE A 54 0.14 8.05 1.75
N GLU A 55 -0.50 6.87 1.79
CA GLU A 55 -1.95 6.75 1.78
C GLU A 55 -2.57 7.43 3.00
N ILE A 56 -2.03 7.22 4.20
CA ILE A 56 -2.49 7.90 5.42
C ILE A 56 -2.39 9.43 5.26
N ARG A 57 -1.27 9.94 4.73
CA ARG A 57 -1.07 11.37 4.48
C ARG A 57 -2.09 11.92 3.47
N HIS A 58 -2.42 11.15 2.42
CA HIS A 58 -3.44 11.53 1.45
C HIS A 58 -4.83 11.60 2.06
N LEU A 59 -5.19 10.63 2.89
CA LEU A 59 -6.51 10.55 3.52
C LEU A 59 -6.69 11.59 4.63
N GLN A 60 -5.60 12.09 5.23
CA GLN A 60 -5.63 13.14 6.26
C GLN A 60 -5.66 14.57 5.70
N ARG A 61 -5.43 14.79 4.40
CA ARG A 61 -5.51 16.13 3.81
C ARG A 61 -6.87 16.78 4.10
N THR A 62 -6.88 18.10 4.27
CA THR A 62 -8.08 18.88 4.62
C THR A 62 -9.25 18.62 3.66
N GLU A 63 -8.97 18.51 2.35
CA GLU A 63 -9.98 18.29 1.32
C GLU A 63 -10.60 16.89 1.40
N VAL A 64 -9.83 15.88 1.78
CA VAL A 64 -10.24 14.49 1.91
C VAL A 64 -10.76 14.21 3.31
N TYR A 65 -9.92 14.31 4.31
CA TYR A 65 -10.19 14.18 5.75
C TYR A 65 -11.01 12.94 6.11
N GLU A 66 -10.61 11.79 5.58
CA GLU A 66 -11.28 10.51 5.81
C GLU A 66 -10.71 9.71 6.98
N LEU A 67 -9.45 10.01 7.33
CA LEU A 67 -8.80 9.52 8.53
C LEU A 67 -7.83 10.57 9.10
N GLN A 68 -7.35 10.33 10.32
CA GLN A 68 -6.36 11.15 11.00
C GLN A 68 -5.48 10.27 11.88
N GLU A 69 -4.16 10.56 11.92
CA GLU A 69 -3.30 10.02 12.97
C GLU A 69 -3.80 10.42 14.35
N TYR A 70 -3.62 9.51 15.32
CA TYR A 70 -3.92 9.84 16.70
C TYR A 70 -3.04 11.01 17.17
N PHE A 71 -3.69 11.98 17.76
CA PHE A 71 -3.05 13.17 18.30
C PHE A 71 -3.21 13.19 19.82
N SER A 72 -2.12 13.03 20.56
CA SER A 72 -2.17 13.00 22.02
C SER A 72 -2.54 14.38 22.60
N LYS A 73 -3.15 14.40 23.78
CA LYS A 73 -3.56 15.64 24.47
C LYS A 73 -2.42 16.64 24.67
N ASN A 74 -1.19 16.16 24.79
CA ASN A 74 0.01 16.98 25.05
C ASN A 74 0.84 17.24 23.78
N GLN A 75 0.42 16.72 22.63
CA GLN A 75 1.15 16.88 21.38
C GLN A 75 0.86 18.25 20.78
N LYS A 76 1.92 19.00 20.47
CA LYS A 76 1.80 20.28 19.74
C LYS A 76 1.86 20.02 18.24
N GLY A 77 0.80 20.40 17.52
CA GLY A 77 0.74 20.21 16.06
C GLY A 77 1.51 21.25 15.27
N SER A 78 1.58 22.46 15.80
CA SER A 78 2.27 23.60 15.20
C SER A 78 2.59 24.64 16.28
N SER A 79 3.70 25.33 16.12
CA SER A 79 4.06 26.46 17.00
C SER A 79 3.21 27.70 16.72
N ALA A 80 2.67 27.83 15.50
CA ALA A 80 1.92 29.02 15.07
C ALA A 80 0.40 28.82 15.04
N MET A 81 -0.07 27.59 14.76
CA MET A 81 -1.49 27.27 14.60
C MET A 81 -1.90 26.10 15.52
N PRO A 82 -2.52 26.39 16.69
CA PRO A 82 -2.84 25.36 17.69
C PRO A 82 -3.76 24.23 17.20
N HIS A 83 -4.59 24.51 16.18
CA HIS A 83 -5.52 23.52 15.60
C HIS A 83 -4.91 22.63 14.54
N LYS A 84 -3.70 22.94 14.06
CA LYS A 84 -3.05 22.20 12.97
C LYS A 84 -2.55 20.85 13.45
N LYS A 85 -3.01 19.78 12.81
CA LYS A 85 -2.63 18.39 13.08
C LYS A 85 -2.01 17.79 11.82
N ASN A 86 -0.69 17.86 11.72
CA ASN A 86 0.05 17.26 10.62
C ASN A 86 0.23 15.74 10.85
N PRO A 87 0.28 14.92 9.78
CA PRO A 87 0.59 13.50 9.86
C PRO A 87 2.11 13.26 10.04
N ILE A 88 2.68 13.78 11.15
CA ILE A 88 4.13 13.78 11.37
C ILE A 88 4.75 12.39 11.51
N LEU A 89 4.00 11.42 12.00
CA LEU A 89 4.49 10.05 12.12
C LEU A 89 4.59 9.40 10.74
N SER A 90 3.60 9.56 9.88
CA SER A 90 3.63 9.07 8.49
C SER A 90 4.65 9.82 7.64
N GLU A 91 4.83 11.14 7.86
CA GLU A 91 5.91 11.91 7.22
C GLU A 91 7.28 11.34 7.58
N ASN A 92 7.51 11.05 8.86
CA ASN A 92 8.73 10.43 9.33
C ASN A 92 8.95 9.03 8.72
N LEU A 93 7.92 8.17 8.66
CA LEU A 93 8.01 6.86 8.03
C LEU A 93 8.41 6.94 6.55
N THR A 94 7.89 7.92 5.82
CA THR A 94 8.28 8.18 4.42
C THR A 94 9.78 8.48 4.31
N GLY A 95 10.34 9.26 5.25
CA GLY A 95 11.77 9.56 5.32
C GLY A 95 12.62 8.34 5.67
N LEU A 96 12.24 7.60 6.73
CA LEU A 96 12.96 6.41 7.19
C LEU A 96 13.00 5.30 6.12
N SER A 97 11.94 5.15 5.36
CA SER A 97 11.89 4.18 4.25
C SER A 97 12.95 4.45 3.19
N ARG A 98 13.31 5.72 2.95
CA ARG A 98 14.39 6.09 2.01
C ARG A 98 15.74 5.67 2.55
N ILE A 99 15.98 5.82 3.86
CA ILE A 99 17.22 5.40 4.53
C ILE A 99 17.39 3.89 4.40
N VAL A 100 16.36 3.11 4.71
CA VAL A 100 16.42 1.63 4.56
C VAL A 100 16.72 1.24 3.12
N ARG A 101 16.04 1.82 2.13
CA ARG A 101 16.27 1.52 0.71
C ARG A 101 17.67 1.89 0.22
N SER A 102 18.30 2.92 0.80
CA SER A 102 19.66 3.31 0.42
C SER A 102 20.70 2.23 0.71
N SER A 103 20.41 1.26 1.57
CA SER A 103 21.28 0.14 1.87
C SER A 103 21.36 -0.91 0.75
N VAL A 104 20.40 -0.93 -0.18
CA VAL A 104 20.29 -1.96 -1.23
C VAL A 104 21.43 -1.84 -2.25
N THR A 105 21.67 -0.63 -2.75
CA THR A 105 22.72 -0.40 -3.77
C THR A 105 24.10 -0.82 -3.29
N PRO A 106 24.62 -0.34 -2.14
CA PRO A 106 25.92 -0.77 -1.68
C PRO A 106 25.99 -2.26 -1.32
N ALA A 107 24.88 -2.89 -0.92
CA ALA A 107 24.84 -4.33 -0.71
C ALA A 107 24.97 -5.11 -2.02
N LEU A 108 24.39 -4.63 -3.12
CA LEU A 108 24.56 -5.21 -4.45
C LEU A 108 25.99 -5.03 -4.98
N GLU A 109 26.60 -3.86 -4.74
CA GLU A 109 27.98 -3.58 -5.13
C GLU A 109 29.01 -4.48 -4.40
N ASN A 110 28.68 -4.92 -3.19
CA ASN A 110 29.50 -5.84 -2.41
C ASN A 110 29.58 -7.27 -2.98
N ILE A 111 28.78 -7.63 -4.00
CA ILE A 111 28.83 -8.94 -4.66
C ILE A 111 30.15 -9.11 -5.42
N ALA A 112 30.62 -8.03 -6.06
CA ALA A 112 31.88 -8.04 -6.79
C ALA A 112 33.07 -8.00 -5.80
N LEU A 113 33.89 -9.05 -5.84
CA LEU A 113 35.06 -9.20 -4.97
C LEU A 113 36.32 -9.33 -5.80
N TRP A 114 37.44 -8.92 -5.23
CA TRP A 114 38.77 -9.21 -5.75
C TRP A 114 39.22 -10.59 -5.25
N HIS A 115 39.44 -11.52 -6.17
CA HIS A 115 39.86 -12.90 -5.88
C HIS A 115 38.94 -13.56 -4.80
N GLU A 116 39.56 -14.10 -3.76
CA GLU A 116 38.86 -14.85 -2.71
C GLU A 116 38.23 -13.96 -1.64
N ARG A 117 38.66 -12.70 -1.53
CA ARG A 117 38.18 -11.75 -0.54
C ARG A 117 38.56 -10.32 -0.90
N ASP A 118 37.61 -9.40 -0.69
CA ASP A 118 37.84 -7.98 -0.68
C ASP A 118 37.32 -7.39 0.65
N ILE A 119 38.13 -6.57 1.32
CA ILE A 119 37.71 -5.98 2.61
C ILE A 119 36.79 -4.76 2.44
N SER A 120 36.60 -4.27 1.22
CA SER A 120 35.72 -3.14 0.92
C SER A 120 34.28 -3.39 1.42
N HIS A 121 33.76 -4.60 1.24
CA HIS A 121 32.43 -4.99 1.74
C HIS A 121 32.28 -4.84 3.26
N SER A 122 33.35 -5.09 4.02
CA SER A 122 33.33 -4.98 5.48
C SER A 122 33.06 -3.55 5.96
N SER A 123 33.66 -2.55 5.32
CA SER A 123 33.44 -1.13 5.63
C SER A 123 31.98 -0.74 5.39
N VAL A 124 31.39 -1.21 4.30
CA VAL A 124 30.01 -0.94 3.90
C VAL A 124 29.03 -1.63 4.85
N GLU A 125 29.20 -2.93 5.09
CA GLU A 125 28.29 -3.74 5.90
C GLU A 125 28.22 -3.29 7.36
N ARG A 126 29.28 -2.73 7.91
CA ARG A 126 29.30 -2.15 9.27
C ARG A 126 28.38 -0.94 9.41
N SER A 127 28.14 -0.21 8.34
CA SER A 127 27.21 0.92 8.31
C SER A 127 25.81 0.46 7.93
N ILE A 128 25.63 -0.10 6.73
CA ILE A 128 24.29 -0.42 6.22
C ILE A 128 23.59 -1.52 7.03
N GLY A 129 24.35 -2.44 7.65
CA GLY A 129 23.79 -3.54 8.44
C GLY A 129 22.97 -3.04 9.63
N PRO A 130 23.61 -2.38 10.62
CA PRO A 130 22.89 -1.86 11.76
C PRO A 130 21.86 -0.80 11.38
N ASP A 131 22.21 0.16 10.51
CA ASP A 131 21.35 1.29 10.17
C ASP A 131 20.05 0.83 9.50
N ALA A 132 20.10 -0.08 8.54
CA ALA A 132 18.92 -0.58 7.87
C ALA A 132 18.00 -1.38 8.82
N ASN A 133 18.58 -2.25 9.66
CA ASN A 133 17.81 -3.10 10.57
C ASN A 133 17.15 -2.28 11.69
N ILE A 134 17.91 -1.43 12.38
CA ILE A 134 17.40 -0.59 13.47
C ILE A 134 16.32 0.36 12.95
N THR A 135 16.59 0.99 11.79
CA THR A 135 15.62 1.92 11.18
C THR A 135 14.34 1.21 10.78
N LEU A 136 14.45 0.00 10.21
CA LEU A 136 13.28 -0.75 9.77
C LEU A 136 12.45 -1.26 10.96
N ASP A 137 13.09 -1.78 11.99
CA ASP A 137 12.42 -2.21 13.24
C ASP A 137 11.64 -1.06 13.87
N PHE A 138 12.29 0.09 14.04
CA PHE A 138 11.64 1.30 14.53
C PHE A 138 10.47 1.74 13.65
N ALA A 139 10.62 1.68 12.33
CA ALA A 139 9.57 2.05 11.38
C ALA A 139 8.35 1.11 11.47
N LEU A 140 8.57 -0.20 11.65
CA LEU A 140 7.50 -1.18 11.82
C LEU A 140 6.72 -0.96 13.12
N VAL A 141 7.41 -0.74 14.24
CA VAL A 141 6.77 -0.41 15.53
C VAL A 141 5.95 0.87 15.41
N ARG A 142 6.51 1.91 14.77
CA ARG A 142 5.80 3.17 14.56
C ARG A 142 4.57 3.02 13.67
N LEU A 143 4.68 2.26 12.56
CA LEU A 143 3.55 1.99 11.68
C LEU A 143 2.44 1.25 12.41
N THR A 144 2.79 0.22 13.20
CA THR A 144 1.83 -0.50 14.04
C THR A 144 1.08 0.45 14.96
N ASN A 145 1.79 1.32 15.66
CA ASN A 145 1.18 2.33 16.53
C ASN A 145 0.21 3.27 15.79
N ILE A 146 0.57 3.70 14.58
CA ILE A 146 -0.32 4.53 13.75
C ILE A 146 -1.59 3.78 13.41
N LEU A 147 -1.48 2.52 12.93
CA LEU A 147 -2.61 1.72 12.50
C LEU A 147 -3.57 1.38 13.66
N ASP A 148 -3.02 1.08 14.83
CA ASP A 148 -3.82 0.74 16.01
C ASP A 148 -4.60 1.92 16.58
N ASN A 149 -4.08 3.13 16.40
CA ASN A 149 -4.63 4.33 17.05
C ASN A 149 -5.23 5.36 16.06
N MET A 150 -5.21 5.10 14.74
CA MET A 150 -5.77 6.06 13.79
C MET A 150 -7.27 6.25 13.97
N ILE A 151 -7.71 7.46 13.73
CA ILE A 151 -9.12 7.85 13.79
C ILE A 151 -9.69 7.82 12.37
N VAL A 152 -10.73 7.02 12.17
CA VAL A 152 -11.44 6.89 10.88
C VAL A 152 -12.74 7.67 10.92
N TYR A 153 -13.07 8.38 9.83
CA TYR A 153 -14.29 9.19 9.68
C TYR A 153 -15.25 8.61 8.62
N PRO A 154 -16.03 7.54 8.92
CA PRO A 154 -16.88 6.86 7.92
C PRO A 154 -17.90 7.78 7.27
N LYS A 155 -18.45 8.75 8.04
CA LYS A 155 -19.41 9.73 7.51
C LYS A 155 -18.77 10.64 6.45
N LYS A 156 -17.50 11.01 6.65
CA LYS A 156 -16.76 11.81 5.68
C LYS A 156 -16.42 11.01 4.43
N MET A 157 -16.01 9.75 4.58
CA MET A 157 -15.80 8.81 3.47
C MET A 157 -17.06 8.71 2.59
N LEU A 158 -18.21 8.48 3.20
CA LEU A 158 -19.49 8.41 2.48
C LEU A 158 -19.82 9.74 1.78
N LYS A 159 -19.59 10.86 2.44
CA LYS A 159 -19.78 12.19 1.82
C LYS A 159 -18.88 12.36 0.59
N ASN A 160 -17.62 11.97 0.67
CA ASN A 160 -16.68 12.07 -0.43
C ASN A 160 -17.05 11.12 -1.59
N LEU A 161 -17.48 9.88 -1.31
CA LEU A 161 -18.02 8.98 -2.34
C LEU A 161 -19.21 9.58 -3.10
N ASN A 162 -20.05 10.35 -2.41
CA ASN A 162 -21.22 10.99 -2.99
C ASN A 162 -20.94 12.35 -3.66
N ILE A 163 -19.71 12.83 -3.64
CA ILE A 163 -19.36 14.16 -4.21
C ILE A 163 -19.67 14.25 -5.71
N THR A 164 -19.57 13.13 -6.41
CA THR A 164 -19.88 13.01 -7.83
C THR A 164 -21.36 12.70 -8.10
N LYS A 165 -22.21 12.77 -7.08
CA LYS A 165 -23.67 12.61 -7.22
C LYS A 165 -24.07 11.39 -8.05
N GLY A 166 -23.59 10.23 -7.68
CA GLY A 166 -23.92 8.94 -8.30
C GLY A 166 -23.18 8.61 -9.59
N LEU A 167 -22.33 9.47 -10.14
CA LEU A 167 -21.58 9.20 -11.38
C LEU A 167 -20.67 7.96 -11.27
N ILE A 168 -20.25 7.57 -10.08
CA ILE A 168 -19.48 6.33 -9.87
C ILE A 168 -20.22 5.07 -10.29
N PHE A 169 -21.57 5.10 -10.38
CA PHE A 169 -22.41 3.99 -10.82
C PHE A 169 -22.67 3.96 -12.33
N SER A 170 -22.09 4.89 -13.09
CA SER A 170 -22.32 5.03 -14.54
C SER A 170 -21.95 3.76 -15.33
N GLN A 171 -20.85 3.08 -14.94
CA GLN A 171 -20.45 1.82 -15.56
C GLN A 171 -21.50 0.72 -15.35
N GLU A 172 -22.03 0.59 -14.13
CA GLU A 172 -23.01 -0.42 -13.82
C GLU A 172 -24.34 -0.17 -14.56
N LEU A 173 -24.76 1.09 -14.63
CA LEU A 173 -25.92 1.52 -15.41
C LEU A 173 -25.74 1.15 -16.90
N MET A 174 -24.56 1.44 -17.48
CA MET A 174 -24.23 1.09 -18.86
C MET A 174 -24.34 -0.42 -19.11
N LEU A 175 -23.76 -1.23 -18.21
CA LEU A 175 -23.80 -2.69 -18.33
C LEU A 175 -25.23 -3.24 -18.21
N GLU A 176 -26.05 -2.66 -17.35
CA GLU A 176 -27.44 -3.09 -17.20
C GLU A 176 -28.27 -2.71 -18.43
N LEU A 177 -28.08 -1.55 -19.00
CA LEU A 177 -28.70 -1.15 -20.27
C LEU A 177 -28.32 -2.09 -21.41
N THR A 178 -27.07 -2.54 -21.47
CA THR A 178 -26.63 -3.51 -22.47
C THR A 178 -27.39 -4.84 -22.34
N LYS A 179 -27.68 -5.29 -21.11
CA LYS A 179 -28.47 -6.50 -20.86
C LYS A 179 -29.93 -6.39 -21.31
N THR A 180 -30.46 -5.18 -21.47
CA THR A 180 -31.83 -4.97 -21.99
C THR A 180 -31.93 -5.06 -23.52
N GLY A 181 -30.86 -5.45 -24.22
CA GLY A 181 -30.78 -5.60 -25.67
C GLY A 181 -30.23 -4.37 -26.41
N LEU A 182 -29.77 -3.34 -25.71
CA LEU A 182 -29.09 -2.22 -26.34
C LEU A 182 -27.66 -2.61 -26.71
N SER A 183 -27.14 -2.13 -27.85
CA SER A 183 -25.72 -2.29 -28.15
C SER A 183 -24.87 -1.57 -27.13
N ARG A 184 -23.65 -2.09 -26.89
CA ARG A 184 -22.70 -1.48 -25.97
C ARG A 184 -22.40 0.00 -26.32
N GLU A 185 -22.25 0.29 -27.60
CA GLU A 185 -21.99 1.66 -28.05
C GLU A 185 -23.15 2.61 -27.76
N LYS A 186 -24.39 2.14 -28.00
CA LYS A 186 -25.60 2.93 -27.71
C LYS A 186 -25.75 3.17 -26.20
N SER A 187 -25.56 2.13 -25.40
CA SER A 187 -25.58 2.24 -23.93
C SER A 187 -24.52 3.21 -23.42
N TYR A 188 -23.29 3.14 -23.96
CA TYR A 188 -22.22 4.05 -23.62
C TYR A 188 -22.55 5.52 -23.95
N LYS A 189 -22.98 5.81 -25.20
CA LYS A 189 -23.36 7.16 -25.62
C LYS A 189 -24.46 7.75 -24.74
N MET A 190 -25.46 6.94 -24.41
CA MET A 190 -26.57 7.37 -23.54
C MET A 190 -26.07 7.73 -22.14
N VAL A 191 -25.35 6.82 -21.48
CA VAL A 191 -24.82 7.07 -20.10
C VAL A 191 -23.85 8.23 -20.10
N GLN A 192 -23.01 8.38 -21.13
CA GLN A 192 -22.12 9.53 -21.27
C GLN A 192 -22.91 10.85 -21.39
N GLY A 193 -24.02 10.85 -22.12
CA GLY A 193 -24.91 12.01 -22.23
C GLY A 193 -25.48 12.43 -20.89
N TYR A 194 -26.00 11.47 -20.10
CA TYR A 194 -26.49 11.74 -18.75
C TYR A 194 -25.38 12.23 -17.84
N ALA A 195 -24.20 11.59 -17.89
CA ALA A 195 -23.07 11.99 -17.06
C ALA A 195 -22.64 13.43 -17.34
N LYS A 196 -22.55 13.82 -18.63
CA LYS A 196 -22.24 15.20 -19.03
C LYS A 196 -23.28 16.20 -18.50
N LYS A 197 -24.57 15.86 -18.62
CA LYS A 197 -25.66 16.69 -18.09
C LYS A 197 -25.55 16.84 -16.56
N CYS A 198 -25.41 15.73 -15.85
CA CYS A 198 -25.25 15.74 -14.39
C CYS A 198 -24.08 16.60 -13.94
N PHE A 199 -22.95 16.49 -14.63
CA PHE A 199 -21.75 17.27 -14.30
C PHE A 199 -21.96 18.77 -14.58
N ALA A 200 -22.52 19.13 -15.73
CA ALA A 200 -22.74 20.52 -16.12
C ALA A 200 -23.78 21.24 -15.25
N GLU A 201 -24.87 20.54 -14.89
CA GLU A 201 -26.00 21.09 -14.15
C GLU A 201 -25.95 20.76 -12.64
N ASN A 202 -24.89 20.06 -12.19
CA ASN A 202 -24.73 19.64 -10.80
C ASN A 202 -25.88 18.79 -10.27
N LEU A 203 -26.43 17.89 -11.11
CA LEU A 203 -27.56 17.02 -10.81
C LEU A 203 -27.12 15.65 -10.27
N ASP A 204 -28.01 14.97 -9.55
CA ASP A 204 -27.81 13.57 -9.16
C ASP A 204 -28.17 12.64 -10.33
N LEU A 205 -27.29 11.67 -10.62
CA LEU A 205 -27.48 10.75 -11.74
C LEU A 205 -28.69 9.84 -11.53
N PHE A 206 -28.97 9.41 -10.30
CA PHE A 206 -30.13 8.60 -10.00
C PHE A 206 -31.43 9.34 -10.35
N ASP A 207 -31.55 10.59 -9.95
CA ASP A 207 -32.76 11.41 -10.19
C ASP A 207 -32.95 11.67 -11.67
N VAL A 208 -31.89 11.97 -12.40
CA VAL A 208 -31.93 12.16 -13.86
C VAL A 208 -32.38 10.89 -14.58
N ILE A 209 -31.83 9.75 -14.20
CA ILE A 209 -32.21 8.45 -14.78
C ILE A 209 -33.63 8.05 -14.41
N GLN A 210 -34.04 8.26 -13.16
CA GLN A 210 -35.39 7.96 -12.71
C GLN A 210 -36.47 8.78 -13.46
N SER A 211 -36.15 9.98 -13.86
CA SER A 211 -37.05 10.88 -14.61
C SER A 211 -37.14 10.53 -16.09
N ASP A 212 -36.22 9.72 -16.63
CA ASP A 212 -36.21 9.35 -18.04
C ASP A 212 -37.15 8.19 -18.34
N LYS A 213 -38.24 8.49 -19.06
CA LYS A 213 -39.29 7.49 -19.41
C LYS A 213 -38.72 6.33 -20.25
N TYR A 214 -37.75 6.58 -21.11
CA TYR A 214 -37.19 5.54 -21.96
C TYR A 214 -36.36 4.54 -21.11
N ILE A 215 -35.52 5.04 -20.25
CA ILE A 215 -34.73 4.18 -19.34
C ILE A 215 -35.64 3.42 -18.39
N MET A 216 -36.63 4.09 -17.82
CA MET A 216 -37.61 3.46 -16.92
C MET A 216 -38.54 2.46 -17.59
N SER A 217 -38.66 2.49 -18.94
CA SER A 217 -39.33 1.39 -19.67
C SER A 217 -38.45 0.13 -19.82
N LYS A 218 -37.13 0.26 -19.65
CA LYS A 218 -36.13 -0.82 -19.78
C LYS A 218 -35.66 -1.39 -18.45
N ILE A 219 -35.62 -0.56 -17.42
CA ILE A 219 -35.08 -0.91 -16.09
C ILE A 219 -36.11 -0.55 -15.03
N SER A 220 -36.52 -1.51 -14.20
CA SER A 220 -37.44 -1.22 -13.09
C SER A 220 -36.78 -0.36 -12.02
N ILE A 221 -37.59 0.41 -11.28
CA ILE A 221 -37.10 1.25 -10.17
C ILE A 221 -36.36 0.42 -9.10
N LYS A 222 -36.83 -0.80 -8.82
CA LYS A 222 -36.12 -1.71 -7.91
C LYS A 222 -34.75 -2.06 -8.40
N LYS A 223 -34.59 -2.30 -9.70
CA LYS A 223 -33.29 -2.57 -10.31
C LYS A 223 -32.42 -1.33 -10.33
N LEU A 224 -32.95 -0.16 -10.65
CA LEU A 224 -32.24 1.10 -10.62
C LEU A 224 -31.66 1.35 -9.21
N ARG A 225 -32.44 1.23 -8.15
CA ARG A 225 -31.96 1.34 -6.77
C ARG A 225 -30.84 0.34 -6.44
N SER A 226 -30.88 -0.88 -7.01
CA SER A 226 -29.80 -1.85 -6.80
C SER A 226 -28.50 -1.49 -7.51
N ILE A 227 -28.58 -0.79 -8.66
CA ILE A 227 -27.39 -0.26 -9.36
C ILE A 227 -26.72 0.82 -8.52
N PHE A 228 -27.50 1.72 -7.93
CA PHE A 228 -27.01 2.83 -7.09
C PHE A 228 -26.76 2.41 -5.64
N SER A 229 -26.32 1.17 -5.42
CA SER A 229 -26.00 0.64 -4.09
C SER A 229 -24.54 0.21 -3.99
N TYR A 230 -23.88 0.60 -2.91
CA TYR A 230 -22.51 0.17 -2.60
C TYR A 230 -22.39 -1.31 -2.22
N SER A 231 -23.48 -1.96 -1.84
CA SER A 231 -23.48 -3.33 -1.30
C SER A 231 -22.82 -4.36 -2.21
N LYS A 232 -22.94 -4.16 -3.53
CA LYS A 232 -22.35 -5.03 -4.54
C LYS A 232 -20.82 -5.02 -4.49
N HIS A 233 -20.21 -3.88 -4.20
CA HIS A 233 -18.77 -3.73 -4.10
C HIS A 233 -18.19 -4.42 -2.86
N PHE A 234 -18.99 -4.64 -1.82
CA PHE A 234 -18.56 -5.30 -0.59
C PHE A 234 -18.79 -6.81 -0.57
N LYS A 235 -19.49 -7.37 -1.58
CA LYS A 235 -19.92 -8.77 -1.62
C LYS A 235 -18.77 -9.77 -1.36
N HIS A 236 -17.58 -9.49 -1.83
CA HIS A 236 -16.44 -10.40 -1.78
C HIS A 236 -15.29 -9.90 -0.87
N VAL A 237 -15.46 -8.79 -0.16
CA VAL A 237 -14.41 -8.22 0.72
C VAL A 237 -13.97 -9.22 1.78
N ASN A 238 -14.92 -9.87 2.47
CA ASN A 238 -14.60 -10.88 3.49
C ASN A 238 -13.83 -12.09 2.93
N LEU A 239 -14.07 -12.45 1.65
CA LEU A 239 -13.30 -13.51 0.99
C LEU A 239 -11.85 -13.08 0.79
N ILE A 240 -11.62 -11.82 0.40
CA ILE A 240 -10.28 -11.27 0.20
C ILE A 240 -9.52 -11.24 1.54
N PHE A 241 -10.16 -10.76 2.61
CA PHE A 241 -9.56 -10.80 3.95
C PHE A 241 -9.17 -12.21 4.38
N ARG A 242 -10.05 -13.20 4.20
CA ARG A 242 -9.75 -14.61 4.53
C ARG A 242 -8.61 -15.24 3.73
N ARG A 243 -8.22 -14.68 2.58
CA ARG A 243 -7.03 -15.13 1.83
C ARG A 243 -5.72 -14.71 2.48
N VAL A 244 -5.73 -13.65 3.25
CA VAL A 244 -4.53 -13.07 3.88
C VAL A 244 -4.48 -13.41 5.35
N PHE A 245 -5.59 -13.23 6.05
CA PHE A 245 -5.70 -13.48 7.49
C PHE A 245 -6.42 -14.83 7.68
N LYS A 246 -5.62 -15.86 7.98
CA LYS A 246 -6.13 -17.19 8.33
C LYS A 246 -6.34 -17.29 9.81
#